data_442a1a72e7163ba6d2f367383a820c3f
#
_entry.id   442a1a72e7163ba6d2f367383a820c3f
#
_cell.length_a   1.000
_cell.length_b   1.000
_cell.length_c   1.000
_cell.angle_alpha   90.00
_cell.angle_beta   90.00
_cell.angle_gamma   90.00
#
_symmetry.space_group_name_H-M   'P 1'
#
loop_
_entity.id
_entity.type
_entity.pdbx_description
1 polymer ?
#
loop_
_entity_poly.entity_id
_entity_poly.type
_entity_poly.pdbx_seq_one_letter_code
_entity_poly.pdbx_strand_id
1 'polypeptide(L)'
;MGIIQRIVNIFKRGQYAMQQQSLGNITEHPQIAVSQEEYTRIMRNLRYYQSKWDDVEFMNTNGDLVKRPFNHLPIGRTAAKKIASLVYNEQATITVDETVSGANEYVQSVLLNDRFNKNFERYFESCLALGGLAMRPYVDGDKIKIAFVQAPVFLPMRSNTQDVSSAAIVTKTIKSEGQKNVYYTLIEFHEWKNEEEYTITNELYRSEVKDRVGNRVPLSELYEELDETTTIKGLSRPLFTYL
;
A
#
# COMPACT_ATOMS: atom_id res chain seq x y z
N MET A 1 33.10 -27.25 -14.69
CA MET A 1 32.01 -26.85 -13.80
C MET A 1 31.80 -27.95 -12.78
N GLY A 2 32.11 -27.68 -11.50
CA GLY A 2 32.11 -28.71 -10.46
C GLY A 2 30.71 -29.17 -10.10
N ILE A 3 30.62 -30.40 -9.58
CA ILE A 3 29.36 -31.04 -9.12
C ILE A 3 28.64 -30.15 -8.09
N ILE A 4 29.40 -29.47 -7.22
CA ILE A 4 28.87 -28.51 -6.21
C ILE A 4 28.10 -27.37 -6.88
N GLN A 5 28.62 -26.81 -7.98
CA GLN A 5 27.96 -25.72 -8.71
C GLN A 5 26.65 -26.18 -9.36
N ARG A 6 26.58 -27.43 -9.81
CA ARG A 6 25.34 -28.04 -10.35
C ARG A 6 24.31 -28.26 -9.24
N ILE A 7 24.71 -28.72 -8.06
CA ILE A 7 23.85 -28.92 -6.90
C ILE A 7 23.28 -27.57 -6.44
N VAL A 8 24.13 -26.54 -6.28
CA VAL A 8 23.70 -25.17 -5.92
C VAL A 8 22.72 -24.60 -6.94
N ASN A 9 22.96 -24.83 -8.25
CA ASN A 9 22.04 -24.36 -9.29
C ASN A 9 20.72 -25.16 -9.32
N ILE A 10 20.71 -26.43 -8.95
CA ILE A 10 19.50 -27.23 -8.80
C ILE A 10 18.69 -26.74 -7.59
N PHE A 11 19.34 -26.46 -6.47
CA PHE A 11 18.68 -25.89 -5.28
C PHE A 11 18.14 -24.48 -5.56
N LYS A 12 18.91 -23.62 -6.23
CA LYS A 12 18.41 -22.29 -6.68
C LYS A 12 17.23 -22.41 -7.64
N ARG A 13 17.29 -23.32 -8.62
CA ARG A 13 16.15 -23.60 -9.52
C ARG A 13 14.96 -24.19 -8.77
N GLY A 14 15.17 -25.05 -7.78
CA GLY A 14 14.11 -25.58 -6.92
C GLY A 14 13.48 -24.48 -6.04
N GLN A 15 14.24 -23.55 -5.49
CA GLN A 15 13.72 -22.38 -4.79
C GLN A 15 12.93 -21.46 -5.75
N TYR A 16 13.44 -21.20 -6.95
CA TYR A 16 12.70 -20.42 -7.96
C TYR A 16 11.41 -21.13 -8.42
N ALA A 17 11.40 -22.46 -8.53
CA ALA A 17 10.20 -23.23 -8.88
C ALA A 17 9.17 -23.25 -7.73
N MET A 18 9.60 -23.26 -6.48
CA MET A 18 8.69 -23.10 -5.32
C MET A 18 8.18 -21.66 -5.15
N GLN A 19 8.90 -20.66 -5.68
CA GLN A 19 8.52 -19.26 -5.66
C GLN A 19 7.58 -18.84 -6.80
N GLN A 20 7.27 -19.71 -7.75
CA GLN A 20 6.33 -19.44 -8.85
C GLN A 20 4.87 -19.73 -8.47
N GLN A 21 4.49 -19.53 -7.23
CA GLN A 21 3.07 -19.58 -6.86
C GLN A 21 2.37 -18.35 -7.45
N SER A 22 1.44 -18.58 -8.37
CA SER A 22 0.58 -17.53 -8.88
C SER A 22 -0.43 -17.14 -7.80
N LEU A 23 -0.41 -15.88 -7.39
CA LEU A 23 -1.34 -15.36 -6.40
C LEU A 23 -2.60 -14.84 -7.10
N GLY A 24 -3.74 -15.33 -6.69
CA GLY A 24 -5.04 -14.78 -7.10
C GLY A 24 -5.30 -13.45 -6.39
N ASN A 25 -5.01 -13.41 -5.08
CA ASN A 25 -5.20 -12.25 -4.22
C ASN A 25 -3.95 -12.00 -3.37
N ILE A 26 -3.79 -10.78 -2.88
CA ILE A 26 -2.68 -10.39 -2.01
C ILE A 26 -2.66 -11.17 -0.68
N THR A 27 -3.83 -11.51 -0.15
CA THR A 27 -3.96 -12.28 1.11
C THR A 27 -3.55 -13.76 1.00
N GLU A 28 -3.29 -14.25 -0.23
CA GLU A 28 -2.75 -15.58 -0.45
C GLU A 28 -1.22 -15.64 -0.26
N HIS A 29 -0.57 -14.48 -0.12
CA HIS A 29 0.87 -14.43 0.12
C HIS A 29 1.20 -14.96 1.52
N PRO A 30 2.18 -15.89 1.68
CA PRO A 30 2.44 -16.57 2.96
C PRO A 30 2.83 -15.64 4.12
N GLN A 31 3.43 -14.50 3.83
CA GLN A 31 3.84 -13.51 4.85
C GLN A 31 2.74 -12.53 5.22
N ILE A 32 1.64 -12.45 4.46
CA ILE A 32 0.54 -11.53 4.74
C ILE A 32 -0.37 -12.10 5.83
N ALA A 33 -0.46 -11.39 6.95
CA ALA A 33 -1.26 -11.80 8.10
C ALA A 33 -2.74 -11.38 8.03
N VAL A 34 -3.07 -10.44 7.14
CA VAL A 34 -4.45 -9.93 6.99
C VAL A 34 -5.34 -11.01 6.37
N SER A 35 -6.46 -11.31 7.03
CA SER A 35 -7.39 -12.31 6.54
C SER A 35 -8.11 -11.86 5.28
N GLN A 36 -8.54 -12.83 4.46
CA GLN A 36 -9.34 -12.56 3.26
C GLN A 36 -10.66 -11.85 3.61
N GLU A 37 -11.25 -12.16 4.73
CA GLU A 37 -12.50 -11.54 5.21
C GLU A 37 -12.29 -10.06 5.53
N GLU A 38 -11.23 -9.74 6.27
CA GLU A 38 -10.89 -8.36 6.61
C GLU A 38 -10.54 -7.54 5.37
N TYR A 39 -9.73 -8.09 4.48
CA TYR A 39 -9.40 -7.44 3.21
C TYR A 39 -10.65 -7.17 2.36
N THR A 40 -11.57 -8.14 2.28
CA THR A 40 -12.85 -7.99 1.57
C THR A 40 -13.70 -6.88 2.20
N ARG A 41 -13.71 -6.77 3.53
CA ARG A 41 -14.40 -5.68 4.24
C ARG A 41 -13.83 -4.32 3.89
N ILE A 42 -12.49 -4.17 3.87
CA ILE A 42 -11.81 -2.92 3.49
C ILE A 42 -12.16 -2.57 2.02
N MET A 43 -12.09 -3.53 1.10
CA MET A 43 -12.41 -3.30 -0.31
C MET A 43 -13.87 -2.94 -0.53
N ARG A 44 -14.80 -3.50 0.24
CA ARG A 44 -16.22 -3.11 0.22
C ARG A 44 -16.41 -1.67 0.70
N ASN A 45 -15.74 -1.28 1.80
CA ASN A 45 -15.78 0.09 2.31
C ASN A 45 -15.21 1.08 1.28
N LEU A 46 -14.14 0.70 0.57
CA LEU A 46 -13.57 1.50 -0.50
C LEU A 46 -14.57 1.73 -1.64
N ARG A 47 -15.31 0.69 -2.07
CA ARG A 47 -16.37 0.83 -3.08
C ARG A 47 -17.42 1.84 -2.65
N TYR A 48 -17.89 1.76 -1.41
CA TYR A 48 -18.89 2.69 -0.86
C TYR A 48 -18.34 4.12 -0.75
N TYR A 49 -17.11 4.28 -0.28
CA TYR A 49 -16.44 5.57 -0.22
C TYR A 49 -16.27 6.20 -1.61
N GLN A 50 -15.95 5.41 -2.63
CA GLN A 50 -15.83 5.83 -4.02
C GLN A 50 -17.19 6.01 -4.71
N SER A 51 -18.28 5.74 -4.02
CA SER A 51 -19.63 5.78 -4.60
C SER A 51 -19.80 4.84 -5.80
N LYS A 52 -19.16 3.68 -5.77
CA LYS A 52 -19.25 2.64 -6.80
C LYS A 52 -20.29 1.60 -6.39
N TRP A 53 -21.43 1.63 -7.05
CA TRP A 53 -22.53 0.70 -6.86
C TRP A 53 -22.75 -0.12 -8.12
N ASP A 54 -23.30 -1.31 -7.95
CA ASP A 54 -23.69 -2.11 -9.10
C ASP A 54 -24.98 -1.54 -9.71
N ASP A 55 -25.13 -1.72 -11.02
CA ASP A 55 -26.37 -1.33 -11.71
C ASP A 55 -27.56 -2.11 -11.15
N VAL A 56 -28.69 -1.45 -11.09
CA VAL A 56 -29.94 -2.11 -10.71
C VAL A 56 -30.57 -2.75 -11.94
N GLU A 57 -30.86 -4.04 -11.82
CA GLU A 57 -31.60 -4.79 -12.83
C GLU A 57 -33.07 -4.85 -12.45
N PHE A 58 -33.94 -4.53 -13.39
CA PHE A 58 -35.40 -4.63 -13.21
C PHE A 58 -36.09 -5.00 -14.51
N MET A 59 -37.26 -5.64 -14.41
CA MET A 59 -38.11 -5.91 -15.57
C MET A 59 -38.95 -4.67 -15.89
N ASN A 60 -38.91 -4.22 -17.13
CA ASN A 60 -39.79 -3.16 -17.59
C ASN A 60 -41.22 -3.70 -17.81
N THR A 61 -42.18 -2.81 -18.14
CA THR A 61 -43.59 -3.19 -18.41
C THR A 61 -43.77 -4.12 -19.60
N ASN A 62 -42.76 -4.22 -20.48
CA ASN A 62 -42.78 -5.11 -21.65
C ASN A 62 -42.15 -6.47 -21.35
N GLY A 63 -41.68 -6.72 -20.15
CA GLY A 63 -41.01 -7.97 -19.77
C GLY A 63 -39.52 -8.02 -20.11
N ASP A 64 -38.90 -6.92 -20.57
CA ASP A 64 -37.44 -6.90 -20.85
C ASP A 64 -36.64 -6.60 -19.59
N LEU A 65 -35.50 -7.28 -19.44
CA LEU A 65 -34.54 -6.99 -18.37
C LEU A 65 -33.76 -5.72 -18.71
N VAL A 66 -33.91 -4.69 -17.89
CA VAL A 66 -33.25 -3.39 -18.08
C VAL A 66 -32.29 -3.15 -16.95
N LYS A 67 -31.05 -2.65 -17.27
CA LYS A 67 -30.05 -2.20 -16.32
C LYS A 67 -30.00 -0.68 -16.30
N ARG A 68 -29.89 -0.11 -15.11
CA ARG A 68 -29.65 1.32 -14.92
C ARG A 68 -28.69 1.57 -13.78
N PRO A 69 -27.90 2.66 -13.81
CA PRO A 69 -27.08 3.08 -12.69
C PRO A 69 -27.93 3.28 -11.43
N PHE A 70 -27.41 2.80 -10.30
CA PHE A 70 -28.04 3.01 -8.99
C PHE A 70 -27.82 4.46 -8.53
N ASN A 71 -28.91 5.25 -8.51
CA ASN A 71 -28.87 6.60 -7.97
C ASN A 71 -28.86 6.54 -6.44
N HIS A 72 -27.78 7.04 -5.84
CA HIS A 72 -27.59 7.01 -4.38
C HIS A 72 -27.01 8.34 -3.90
N LEU A 73 -27.22 8.62 -2.62
CA LEU A 73 -26.56 9.73 -1.93
C LEU A 73 -25.24 9.22 -1.32
N PRO A 74 -24.10 9.89 -1.54
CA PRO A 74 -22.80 9.49 -0.99
C PRO A 74 -22.68 9.87 0.50
N ILE A 75 -23.63 9.41 1.34
CA ILE A 75 -23.75 9.80 2.76
C ILE A 75 -22.47 9.46 3.53
N GLY A 76 -21.93 8.24 3.36
CA GLY A 76 -20.72 7.80 4.06
C GLY A 76 -19.51 8.69 3.73
N ARG A 77 -19.31 9.01 2.45
CA ARG A 77 -18.24 9.93 2.04
C ARG A 77 -18.46 11.35 2.58
N THR A 78 -19.68 11.84 2.51
CA THR A 78 -20.02 13.18 3.00
C THR A 78 -19.79 13.30 4.52
N ALA A 79 -20.18 12.28 5.28
CA ALA A 79 -19.94 12.21 6.72
C ALA A 79 -18.43 12.16 7.04
N ALA A 80 -17.68 11.28 6.39
CA ALA A 80 -16.23 11.18 6.58
C ALA A 80 -15.53 12.53 6.27
N LYS A 81 -15.89 13.17 5.15
CA LYS A 81 -15.37 14.48 4.78
C LYS A 81 -15.70 15.56 5.83
N LYS A 82 -16.94 15.57 6.32
CA LYS A 82 -17.36 16.56 7.32
C LYS A 82 -16.63 16.35 8.64
N ILE A 83 -16.48 15.10 9.11
CA ILE A 83 -15.74 14.77 10.32
C ILE A 83 -14.26 15.16 10.17
N ALA A 84 -13.62 14.78 9.04
CA ALA A 84 -12.23 15.14 8.78
C ALA A 84 -12.01 16.66 8.83
N SER A 85 -12.88 17.43 8.19
CA SER A 85 -12.77 18.89 8.20
C SER A 85 -13.03 19.52 9.58
N LEU A 86 -13.86 18.91 10.42
CA LEU A 86 -14.09 19.39 11.79
C LEU A 86 -12.90 19.09 12.71
N VAL A 87 -12.34 17.88 12.60
CA VAL A 87 -11.21 17.46 13.45
C VAL A 87 -9.91 18.19 13.08
N TYR A 88 -9.71 18.47 11.78
CA TYR A 88 -8.45 19.06 11.28
C TYR A 88 -8.61 20.54 10.84
N ASN A 89 -9.64 21.22 11.35
CA ASN A 89 -9.94 22.60 10.96
C ASN A 89 -8.80 23.59 11.33
N GLU A 90 -8.20 23.41 12.50
CA GLU A 90 -7.15 24.31 13.02
C GLU A 90 -5.74 23.92 12.61
N GLN A 91 -5.57 22.79 11.93
CA GLN A 91 -4.29 22.19 11.55
C GLN A 91 -3.37 21.90 12.77
N ALA A 92 -2.58 20.84 12.68
CA ALA A 92 -1.61 20.52 13.72
C ALA A 92 -0.35 21.34 13.56
N THR A 93 0.15 21.94 14.64
CA THR A 93 1.49 22.51 14.69
C THR A 93 2.47 21.39 15.06
N ILE A 94 3.38 21.06 14.17
CA ILE A 94 4.42 20.05 14.37
C ILE A 94 5.73 20.78 14.60
N THR A 95 6.33 20.59 15.77
CA THR A 95 7.64 21.18 16.11
C THR A 95 8.58 20.08 16.58
N VAL A 96 9.87 20.24 16.30
CA VAL A 96 10.95 19.36 16.76
C VAL A 96 11.75 20.12 17.80
N ASP A 97 12.08 19.45 18.91
CA ASP A 97 12.92 20.01 19.94
C ASP A 97 14.33 20.31 19.40
N GLU A 98 14.88 21.48 19.74
CA GLU A 98 16.11 22.02 19.16
C GLU A 98 17.39 21.40 19.76
N THR A 99 17.36 20.12 20.14
CA THR A 99 18.57 19.40 20.54
C THR A 99 19.59 19.28 19.39
N VAL A 100 19.12 19.38 18.15
CA VAL A 100 19.95 19.43 16.93
C VAL A 100 19.64 20.73 16.20
N SER A 101 20.64 21.60 16.09
CA SER A 101 20.50 22.90 15.40
C SER A 101 20.02 22.72 13.96
N GLY A 102 18.95 23.44 13.58
CA GLY A 102 18.37 23.39 12.23
C GLY A 102 17.43 22.21 11.96
N ALA A 103 17.19 21.32 12.93
CA ALA A 103 16.30 20.17 12.72
C ALA A 103 14.84 20.61 12.51
N ASN A 104 14.37 21.59 13.26
CA ASN A 104 13.02 22.09 13.13
C ASN A 104 12.78 22.76 11.76
N GLU A 105 13.69 23.63 11.32
CA GLU A 105 13.62 24.29 10.01
C GLU A 105 13.60 23.26 8.87
N TYR A 106 14.42 22.21 8.98
CA TYR A 106 14.42 21.13 7.99
C TYR A 106 13.09 20.41 7.94
N VAL A 107 12.54 19.98 9.08
CA VAL A 107 11.23 19.31 9.15
C VAL A 107 10.13 20.23 8.61
N GLN A 108 10.11 21.53 8.98
CA GLN A 108 9.15 22.49 8.45
C GLN A 108 9.26 22.61 6.93
N SER A 109 10.47 22.62 6.38
CA SER A 109 10.68 22.67 4.93
C SER A 109 10.11 21.45 4.21
N VAL A 110 10.28 20.24 4.78
CA VAL A 110 9.70 19.00 4.25
C VAL A 110 8.18 19.06 4.27
N LEU A 111 7.59 19.42 5.41
CA LEU A 111 6.14 19.50 5.57
C LEU A 111 5.50 20.52 4.63
N LEU A 112 6.16 21.68 4.44
CA LEU A 112 5.69 22.72 3.53
C LEU A 112 5.78 22.29 2.07
N ASN A 113 6.92 21.72 1.66
CA ASN A 113 7.15 21.26 0.29
C ASN A 113 6.16 20.17 -0.13
N ASP A 114 5.85 19.25 0.77
CA ASP A 114 4.87 18.17 0.56
C ASP A 114 3.41 18.63 0.73
N ARG A 115 3.17 19.89 1.10
CA ARG A 115 1.83 20.39 1.41
C ARG A 115 1.12 19.48 2.44
N PHE A 116 1.85 19.10 3.48
CA PHE A 116 1.46 18.08 4.45
C PHE A 116 0.03 18.29 4.97
N ASN A 117 -0.30 19.48 5.45
CA ASN A 117 -1.62 19.75 6.03
C ASN A 117 -2.76 19.47 5.06
N LYS A 118 -2.63 19.91 3.80
CA LYS A 118 -3.65 19.66 2.77
C LYS A 118 -3.77 18.17 2.41
N ASN A 119 -2.64 17.49 2.31
CA ASN A 119 -2.63 16.06 2.00
C ASN A 119 -3.14 15.26 3.19
N PHE A 120 -2.74 15.60 4.41
CA PHE A 120 -3.20 14.92 5.62
C PHE A 120 -4.72 15.03 5.77
N GLU A 121 -5.32 16.21 5.65
CA GLU A 121 -6.79 16.39 5.70
C GLU A 121 -7.48 15.47 4.69
N ARG A 122 -7.02 15.46 3.43
CA ARG A 122 -7.59 14.64 2.36
C ARG A 122 -7.50 13.14 2.65
N TYR A 123 -6.35 12.67 3.13
CA TYR A 123 -6.16 11.26 3.43
C TYR A 123 -6.79 10.85 4.76
N PHE A 124 -6.95 11.76 5.70
CA PHE A 124 -7.68 11.54 6.93
C PHE A 124 -9.18 11.30 6.66
N GLU A 125 -9.79 11.97 5.68
CA GLU A 125 -11.13 11.63 5.18
C GLU A 125 -11.20 10.14 4.80
N SER A 126 -10.22 9.64 4.05
CA SER A 126 -10.19 8.23 3.66
C SER A 126 -9.87 7.29 4.83
N CYS A 127 -9.07 7.70 5.80
CA CYS A 127 -8.82 6.96 7.04
C CYS A 127 -10.12 6.67 7.79
N LEU A 128 -10.94 7.68 8.00
CA LEU A 128 -12.25 7.55 8.66
C LEU A 128 -13.20 6.60 7.91
N ALA A 129 -13.13 6.61 6.58
CA ALA A 129 -14.00 5.76 5.75
C ALA A 129 -13.50 4.31 5.64
N LEU A 130 -12.20 4.08 5.65
CA LEU A 130 -11.58 2.79 5.38
C LEU A 130 -11.07 2.08 6.62
N GLY A 131 -10.90 2.81 7.74
CA GLY A 131 -10.48 2.27 9.03
C GLY A 131 -8.97 2.16 9.20
N GLY A 132 -8.18 2.97 8.49
CA GLY A 132 -6.74 3.04 8.69
C GLY A 132 -6.03 3.89 7.62
N LEU A 133 -4.88 4.43 8.01
CA LEU A 133 -3.98 5.22 7.19
C LEU A 133 -2.55 5.01 7.69
N ALA A 134 -1.62 4.80 6.79
CA ALA A 134 -0.21 4.89 7.14
C ALA A 134 0.44 6.08 6.45
N MET A 135 1.45 6.63 7.12
CA MET A 135 2.35 7.63 6.55
C MET A 135 3.75 7.04 6.54
N ARG A 136 4.47 7.18 5.43
CA ARG A 136 5.87 6.78 5.34
C ARG A 136 6.72 7.86 4.70
N PRO A 137 7.92 8.16 5.25
CA PRO A 137 8.89 8.95 4.54
C PRO A 137 9.52 8.13 3.40
N TYR A 138 9.83 8.79 2.30
CA TYR A 138 10.61 8.21 1.20
C TYR A 138 11.49 9.29 0.58
N VAL A 139 12.53 8.86 -0.13
CA VAL A 139 13.47 9.75 -0.80
C VAL A 139 13.09 9.84 -2.28
N ASP A 140 12.98 11.07 -2.79
CA ASP A 140 12.76 11.38 -4.19
C ASP A 140 13.84 12.37 -4.66
N GLY A 141 14.86 11.85 -5.35
CA GLY A 141 16.08 12.59 -5.66
C GLY A 141 16.85 12.94 -4.37
N ASP A 142 16.97 14.24 -4.10
CA ASP A 142 17.65 14.79 -2.91
C ASP A 142 16.66 15.23 -1.81
N LYS A 143 15.38 14.94 -1.96
CA LYS A 143 14.31 15.40 -1.05
C LYS A 143 13.64 14.27 -0.32
N ILE A 144 13.36 14.48 0.96
CA ILE A 144 12.46 13.62 1.73
C ILE A 144 11.02 14.06 1.46
N LYS A 145 10.17 13.08 1.16
CA LYS A 145 8.72 13.25 0.97
C LYS A 145 7.95 12.30 1.87
N ILE A 146 6.66 12.56 2.06
CA ILE A 146 5.77 11.76 2.88
C ILE A 146 4.68 11.15 1.99
N ALA A 147 4.67 9.82 1.91
CA ALA A 147 3.61 9.08 1.25
C ALA A 147 2.48 8.76 2.23
N PHE A 148 1.24 8.97 1.79
CA PHE A 148 0.03 8.59 2.52
C PHE A 148 -0.50 7.28 1.93
N VAL A 149 -0.48 6.22 2.72
CA VAL A 149 -0.80 4.85 2.30
C VAL A 149 -2.14 4.46 2.91
N GLN A 150 -3.14 4.26 2.06
CA GLN A 150 -4.50 3.93 2.49
C GLN A 150 -4.62 2.45 2.90
N ALA A 151 -5.60 2.11 3.74
CA ALA A 151 -5.84 0.76 4.25
C ALA A 151 -5.87 -0.36 3.19
N PRO A 152 -6.40 -0.19 1.96
CA PRO A 152 -6.38 -1.25 0.95
C PRO A 152 -4.99 -1.69 0.47
N VAL A 153 -3.98 -0.87 0.68
CA VAL A 153 -2.60 -1.10 0.22
C VAL A 153 -1.57 -1.06 1.34
N PHE A 154 -2.02 -0.94 2.59
CA PHE A 154 -1.21 -1.10 3.78
C PHE A 154 -1.70 -2.33 4.56
N LEU A 155 -0.87 -3.35 4.66
CA LEU A 155 -1.21 -4.63 5.25
C LEU A 155 -0.37 -4.85 6.51
N PRO A 156 -0.92 -4.61 7.72
CA PRO A 156 -0.22 -4.89 8.97
C PRO A 156 0.18 -6.36 9.06
N MET A 157 1.44 -6.65 9.40
CA MET A 157 1.95 -8.01 9.54
C MET A 157 2.18 -8.38 11.00
N ARG A 158 2.78 -7.47 11.77
CA ARG A 158 2.98 -7.62 13.20
C ARG A 158 2.53 -6.36 13.92
N SER A 159 1.62 -6.52 14.83
CA SER A 159 1.10 -5.42 15.66
C SER A 159 0.98 -5.87 17.12
N ASN A 160 1.10 -4.92 18.01
CA ASN A 160 0.63 -5.02 19.39
C ASN A 160 -0.60 -4.12 19.58
N THR A 161 -1.04 -3.92 20.81
CA THR A 161 -2.24 -3.09 21.10
C THR A 161 -2.05 -1.60 20.82
N GLN A 162 -0.83 -1.14 20.59
CA GLN A 162 -0.50 0.28 20.43
C GLN A 162 0.17 0.60 19.09
N ASP A 163 1.02 -0.30 18.58
CA ASP A 163 1.85 -0.02 17.41
C ASP A 163 1.84 -1.18 16.41
N VAL A 164 2.00 -0.83 15.13
CA VAL A 164 2.32 -1.77 14.06
C VAL A 164 3.83 -1.74 13.86
N SER A 165 4.50 -2.86 14.09
CA SER A 165 5.97 -2.96 13.99
C SER A 165 6.47 -3.49 12.65
N SER A 166 5.66 -4.24 11.92
CA SER A 166 5.95 -4.66 10.55
C SER A 166 4.72 -4.64 9.68
N ALA A 167 4.90 -4.32 8.41
CA ALA A 167 3.81 -4.19 7.44
C ALA A 167 4.29 -4.49 6.02
N ALA A 168 3.36 -4.90 5.16
CA ALA A 168 3.55 -4.92 3.73
C ALA A 168 2.83 -3.73 3.07
N ILE A 169 3.52 -3.04 2.19
CA ILE A 169 2.99 -1.92 1.41
C ILE A 169 2.88 -2.34 -0.05
N VAL A 170 1.72 -2.14 -0.63
CA VAL A 170 1.41 -2.61 -1.99
C VAL A 170 1.30 -1.45 -2.95
N THR A 171 2.07 -1.49 -4.03
CA THR A 171 1.96 -0.53 -5.14
C THR A 171 1.51 -1.24 -6.41
N LYS A 172 0.45 -0.74 -7.04
CA LYS A 172 -0.07 -1.29 -8.30
C LYS A 172 0.24 -0.35 -9.46
N THR A 173 0.85 -0.90 -10.50
CA THR A 173 1.21 -0.17 -11.72
C THR A 173 0.60 -0.87 -12.94
N ILE A 174 0.07 -0.09 -13.87
CA ILE A 174 -0.46 -0.58 -15.14
C ILE A 174 0.48 -0.15 -16.25
N LYS A 175 0.93 -1.11 -17.06
CA LYS A 175 1.76 -0.85 -18.24
C LYS A 175 1.03 -1.36 -19.47
N SER A 176 0.95 -0.54 -20.50
CA SER A 176 0.38 -0.96 -21.79
C SER A 176 1.46 -1.61 -22.64
N GLU A 177 1.26 -2.87 -23.00
CA GLU A 177 2.13 -3.64 -23.89
C GLU A 177 1.36 -3.94 -25.18
N GLY A 178 1.56 -3.11 -26.20
CA GLY A 178 0.80 -3.17 -27.44
C GLY A 178 -0.69 -2.87 -27.23
N GLN A 179 -1.55 -3.85 -27.51
CA GLN A 179 -3.02 -3.72 -27.31
C GLN A 179 -3.50 -4.26 -25.96
N LYS A 180 -2.62 -4.78 -25.11
CA LYS A 180 -2.96 -5.35 -23.81
C LYS A 180 -2.42 -4.51 -22.67
N ASN A 181 -3.17 -4.49 -21.56
CA ASN A 181 -2.70 -3.94 -20.31
C ASN A 181 -2.11 -5.08 -19.45
N VAL A 182 -0.94 -4.82 -18.90
CA VAL A 182 -0.27 -5.67 -17.92
C VAL A 182 -0.29 -4.97 -16.58
N TYR A 183 -0.58 -5.72 -15.53
CA TYR A 183 -0.75 -5.24 -14.17
C TYR A 183 0.42 -5.73 -13.32
N TYR A 184 1.17 -4.80 -12.77
CA TYR A 184 2.26 -5.08 -11.87
C TYR A 184 1.83 -4.77 -10.43
N THR A 185 2.20 -5.65 -9.51
CA THR A 185 2.00 -5.47 -8.07
C THR A 185 3.35 -5.58 -7.39
N LEU A 186 3.87 -4.47 -6.89
CA LEU A 186 5.04 -4.43 -6.03
C LEU A 186 4.58 -4.56 -4.58
N ILE A 187 5.20 -5.45 -3.83
CA ILE A 187 5.00 -5.62 -2.40
C ILE A 187 6.32 -5.28 -1.70
N GLU A 188 6.30 -4.27 -0.85
CA GLU A 188 7.42 -3.86 -0.01
C GLU A 188 7.16 -4.37 1.41
N PHE A 189 7.94 -5.35 1.87
CA PHE A 189 7.87 -5.88 3.22
C PHE A 189 8.79 -5.07 4.13
N HIS A 190 8.24 -4.44 5.12
CA HIS A 190 8.92 -3.62 6.11
C HIS A 190 9.01 -4.38 7.42
N GLU A 191 10.19 -4.87 7.78
CA GLU A 191 10.37 -5.77 8.92
C GLU A 191 11.65 -5.47 9.71
N TRP A 192 11.61 -5.77 11.00
CA TRP A 192 12.80 -5.85 11.84
C TRP A 192 13.40 -7.25 11.74
N LYS A 193 14.66 -7.35 11.29
CA LYS A 193 15.43 -8.59 11.31
C LYS A 193 15.92 -8.91 12.72
N ASN A 194 16.31 -7.87 13.43
CA ASN A 194 16.68 -7.85 14.86
C ASN A 194 16.45 -6.43 15.39
N GLU A 195 16.85 -6.15 16.65
CA GLU A 195 16.64 -4.84 17.29
C GLU A 195 17.40 -3.68 16.61
N GLU A 196 18.43 -3.97 15.81
CA GLU A 196 19.31 -2.96 15.18
C GLU A 196 19.14 -2.86 13.66
N GLU A 197 18.59 -3.89 13.02
CA GLU A 197 18.52 -4.01 11.57
C GLU A 197 17.07 -4.01 11.08
N TYR A 198 16.70 -2.95 10.40
CA TYR A 198 15.44 -2.82 9.70
C TYR A 198 15.61 -3.17 8.22
N THR A 199 14.77 -4.03 7.70
CA THR A 199 14.85 -4.50 6.31
C THR A 199 13.61 -4.13 5.53
N ILE A 200 13.83 -3.75 4.28
CA ILE A 200 12.77 -3.58 3.27
C ILE A 200 13.05 -4.62 2.19
N THR A 201 12.15 -5.58 2.02
CA THR A 201 12.25 -6.61 0.98
C THR A 201 11.19 -6.37 -0.08
N ASN A 202 11.59 -6.36 -1.34
CA ASN A 202 10.76 -6.03 -2.48
C ASN A 202 10.44 -7.28 -3.31
N GLU A 203 9.18 -7.49 -3.62
CA GLU A 203 8.72 -8.54 -4.50
C GLU A 203 7.81 -7.96 -5.57
N LEU A 204 8.09 -8.29 -6.85
CA LEU A 204 7.29 -7.84 -7.98
C LEU A 204 6.47 -9.00 -8.54
N TYR A 205 5.21 -8.75 -8.79
CA TYR A 205 4.28 -9.69 -9.42
C TYR A 205 3.71 -9.10 -10.70
N ARG A 206 3.44 -9.96 -11.68
CA ARG A 206 2.88 -9.59 -13.00
C ARG A 206 1.65 -10.42 -13.31
N SER A 207 0.60 -9.75 -13.77
CA SER A 207 -0.66 -10.38 -14.20
C SER A 207 -1.17 -9.75 -15.50
N GLU A 208 -1.83 -10.53 -16.33
CA GLU A 208 -2.62 -10.03 -17.47
C GLU A 208 -4.09 -9.75 -17.08
N VAL A 209 -4.47 -10.10 -15.85
CA VAL A 209 -5.84 -9.91 -15.32
C VAL A 209 -5.81 -8.83 -14.24
N LYS A 210 -6.65 -7.81 -14.40
CA LYS A 210 -6.70 -6.59 -13.57
C LYS A 210 -6.78 -6.86 -12.06
N ASP A 211 -7.56 -7.84 -11.65
CA ASP A 211 -7.88 -8.07 -10.24
C ASP A 211 -7.07 -9.23 -9.62
N ARG A 212 -6.03 -9.72 -10.32
CA ARG A 212 -5.12 -10.75 -9.84
C ARG A 212 -3.73 -10.17 -9.58
N VAL A 213 -3.06 -10.69 -8.56
CA VAL A 213 -1.66 -10.36 -8.28
C VAL A 213 -0.74 -11.00 -9.33
N GLY A 214 -0.96 -12.27 -9.64
CA GLY A 214 -0.27 -12.98 -10.72
C GLY A 214 1.00 -13.68 -10.28
N ASN A 215 1.97 -13.78 -11.19
CA ASN A 215 3.21 -14.53 -10.98
C ASN A 215 4.33 -13.60 -10.52
N ARG A 216 5.19 -14.09 -9.61
CA ARG A 216 6.40 -13.38 -9.23
C ARG A 216 7.35 -13.24 -10.43
N VAL A 217 7.86 -12.04 -10.64
CA VAL A 217 8.82 -11.70 -11.70
C VAL A 217 10.01 -10.95 -11.12
N PRO A 218 11.15 -10.88 -11.82
CA PRO A 218 12.29 -10.07 -11.39
C PRO A 218 11.92 -8.57 -11.27
N LEU A 219 12.46 -7.88 -10.28
CA LEU A 219 12.24 -6.43 -10.12
C LEU A 219 12.66 -5.64 -11.35
N SER A 220 13.74 -6.06 -12.02
CA SER A 220 14.27 -5.41 -13.22
C SER A 220 13.29 -5.36 -14.40
N GLU A 221 12.18 -6.11 -14.37
CA GLU A 221 11.14 -6.04 -15.41
C GLU A 221 10.41 -4.68 -15.41
N LEU A 222 10.34 -4.02 -14.25
CA LEU A 222 9.68 -2.71 -14.11
C LEU A 222 10.55 -1.66 -13.40
N TYR A 223 11.41 -2.08 -12.46
CA TYR A 223 12.23 -1.22 -11.62
C TYR A 223 13.70 -1.64 -11.72
N GLU A 224 14.48 -0.95 -12.57
CA GLU A 224 15.90 -1.29 -12.81
C GLU A 224 16.81 -0.95 -11.63
N GLU A 225 16.46 0.08 -10.84
CA GLU A 225 17.29 0.58 -9.74
C GLU A 225 16.82 0.14 -8.36
N LEU A 226 15.79 -0.71 -8.27
CA LEU A 226 15.22 -1.14 -7.00
C LEU A 226 15.89 -2.45 -6.53
N ASP A 227 16.53 -2.41 -5.37
CA ASP A 227 17.13 -3.58 -4.75
C ASP A 227 16.07 -4.55 -4.21
N GLU A 228 16.33 -5.86 -4.29
CA GLU A 228 15.47 -6.87 -3.67
C GLU A 228 15.39 -6.73 -2.16
N THR A 229 16.49 -6.32 -1.52
CA THR A 229 16.53 -6.15 -0.06
C THR A 229 17.44 -4.99 0.31
N THR A 230 16.89 -4.03 1.03
CA THR A 230 17.61 -2.91 1.61
C THR A 230 17.63 -3.06 3.13
N THR A 231 18.81 -2.94 3.76
CA THR A 231 18.95 -2.99 5.22
C THR A 231 19.38 -1.63 5.75
N ILE A 232 18.66 -1.13 6.74
CA ILE A 232 18.91 0.16 7.38
C ILE A 232 19.21 -0.08 8.86
N LYS A 233 20.28 0.54 9.36
CA LYS A 233 20.71 0.44 10.76
C LYS A 233 20.48 1.75 11.50
N GLY A 234 20.35 1.66 12.82
CA GLY A 234 20.24 2.83 13.69
C GLY A 234 18.85 3.48 13.70
N LEU A 235 17.83 2.79 13.21
CA LEU A 235 16.44 3.24 13.37
C LEU A 235 15.94 2.83 14.76
N SER A 236 15.18 3.72 15.40
CA SER A 236 14.46 3.44 16.65
C SER A 236 13.00 3.05 16.43
N ARG A 237 12.47 3.30 15.23
CA ARG A 237 11.08 3.03 14.83
C ARG A 237 11.01 2.59 13.38
N PRO A 238 9.93 1.88 12.97
CA PRO A 238 9.69 1.57 11.56
C PRO A 238 9.65 2.84 10.71
N LEU A 239 9.97 2.72 9.41
CA LEU A 239 9.86 3.83 8.45
C LEU A 239 8.40 4.06 8.01
N PHE A 240 7.46 3.85 8.89
CA PHE A 240 6.06 4.20 8.73
C PHE A 240 5.41 4.47 10.08
N THR A 241 4.34 5.23 10.08
CA THR A 241 3.42 5.40 11.21
C THR A 241 2.03 5.03 10.74
N TYR A 242 1.32 4.20 11.52
CA TYR A 242 -0.05 3.78 11.24
C TYR A 242 -1.03 4.48 12.19
N LEU A 243 -2.16 4.95 11.63
CA LEU A 243 -3.26 5.65 12.30
C LEU A 243 -4.54 4.84 12.22
#